data_470a196972446367f6963bcd66c386db
#
_entry.id   470a196972446367f6963bcd66c386db
#
_cell.length_a   1.000
_cell.length_b   1.000
_cell.length_c   1.000
_cell.angle_alpha   90.00
_cell.angle_beta   90.00
_cell.angle_gamma   90.00
#
_symmetry.space_group_name_H-M   'P 1'
#
loop_
_entity.id
_entity.type
_entity.pdbx_description
1 polymer ?
#
loop_
_entity_poly.entity_id
_entity_poly.type
_entity_poly.pdbx_seq_one_letter_code
_entity_poly.pdbx_strand_id
1 'polypeptide(L)'
;MTYEEWYNKYIESTIIPTGNANWKTNEQGYVIVTKQIPKIIKHYRTAIHAEPNSVVMHYGKPGPHEQMDYDFYDENGYLAMQIHCGNHLMPKKHKFGEFGEHAAHWEWTQKEGKWKGHPLPNTELTEKERRLVHGGIEFKRTQR
;
A
#
# COMPACT_ATOMS: atom_id res chain seq x y z
N MET A 1 -3.02 -1.06 22.82
CA MET A 1 -2.27 -2.02 22.00
C MET A 1 -1.16 -1.30 21.25
N THR A 2 0.08 -1.74 21.39
CA THR A 2 1.21 -1.19 20.64
C THR A 2 1.12 -1.63 19.17
N TYR A 3 1.87 -0.93 18.29
CA TYR A 3 1.97 -1.33 16.89
C TYR A 3 2.54 -2.75 16.77
N GLU A 4 3.53 -3.10 17.58
CA GLU A 4 4.15 -4.41 17.59
C GLU A 4 3.16 -5.50 18.02
N GLU A 5 2.36 -5.25 19.06
CA GLU A 5 1.31 -6.19 19.49
C GLU A 5 0.28 -6.40 18.40
N TRP A 6 -0.16 -5.32 17.76
CA TRP A 6 -1.09 -5.37 16.64
C TRP A 6 -0.50 -6.14 15.47
N TYR A 7 0.75 -5.88 15.17
CA TYR A 7 1.48 -6.56 14.10
C TYR A 7 1.55 -8.06 14.35
N ASN A 8 1.88 -8.46 15.58
CA ASN A 8 1.98 -9.87 15.97
C ASN A 8 0.65 -10.60 15.94
N LYS A 9 -0.45 -9.91 16.16
CA LYS A 9 -1.80 -10.49 16.16
C LYS A 9 -2.17 -11.16 14.85
N TYR A 10 -1.66 -10.69 13.74
CA TYR A 10 -2.03 -11.16 12.40
C TYR A 10 -1.07 -12.17 11.79
N ILE A 11 -0.02 -12.55 12.48
CA ILE A 11 1.00 -13.45 11.95
C ILE A 11 0.79 -14.91 12.31
N GLU A 12 -0.22 -15.24 13.13
CA GLU A 12 -0.55 -16.60 13.50
C GLU A 12 -1.54 -17.21 12.51
N SER A 13 -1.08 -17.49 11.30
CA SER A 13 -1.90 -18.10 10.27
C SER A 13 -1.18 -19.31 9.69
N THR A 14 -1.95 -20.39 9.44
CA THR A 14 -1.46 -21.54 8.68
C THR A 14 -1.50 -21.29 7.18
N ILE A 15 -2.15 -20.18 6.75
CA ILE A 15 -2.22 -19.77 5.35
C ILE A 15 -0.90 -19.08 4.99
N ILE A 16 -0.32 -19.46 3.88
CA ILE A 16 1.01 -19.02 3.47
C ILE A 16 0.94 -17.75 2.62
N PRO A 17 1.72 -16.71 2.91
CA PRO A 17 1.85 -15.56 2.01
C PRO A 17 2.57 -15.98 0.74
N THR A 18 2.03 -15.62 -0.43
CA THR A 18 2.58 -16.04 -1.71
C THR A 18 3.18 -14.91 -2.53
N GLY A 19 2.81 -13.68 -2.22
CA GLY A 19 3.19 -12.52 -3.03
C GLY A 19 2.48 -12.46 -4.38
N ASN A 20 1.76 -13.52 -4.76
CA ASN A 20 0.98 -13.55 -5.99
C ASN A 20 -0.38 -12.91 -5.74
N ALA A 21 -0.90 -12.21 -6.73
CA ALA A 21 -2.19 -11.55 -6.62
C ALA A 21 -2.88 -11.44 -7.96
N ASN A 22 -4.20 -11.31 -7.92
CA ASN A 22 -5.01 -11.05 -9.09
C ASN A 22 -5.87 -9.83 -8.81
N TRP A 23 -5.24 -8.67 -8.81
CA TRP A 23 -5.95 -7.41 -8.63
C TRP A 23 -6.70 -7.07 -9.91
N LYS A 24 -7.99 -6.77 -9.76
CA LYS A 24 -8.82 -6.42 -10.90
C LYS A 24 -8.45 -5.02 -11.40
N THR A 25 -8.42 -4.88 -12.71
CA THR A 25 -8.15 -3.61 -13.37
C THR A 25 -9.24 -3.31 -14.40
N ASN A 26 -9.38 -2.03 -14.75
CA ASN A 26 -10.26 -1.62 -15.83
C ASN A 26 -9.56 -1.82 -17.19
N GLU A 27 -10.21 -1.41 -18.27
CA GLU A 27 -9.67 -1.57 -19.63
C GLU A 27 -8.34 -0.83 -19.85
N GLN A 28 -8.11 0.24 -19.08
CA GLN A 28 -6.89 1.03 -19.18
C GLN A 28 -5.75 0.49 -18.32
N GLY A 29 -6.00 -0.54 -17.52
CA GLY A 29 -5.03 -1.09 -16.60
C GLY A 29 -4.97 -0.39 -15.24
N TYR A 30 -5.94 0.47 -14.93
CA TYR A 30 -6.04 1.14 -13.64
C TYR A 30 -6.71 0.18 -12.64
N VAL A 31 -6.14 0.08 -11.44
CA VAL A 31 -6.65 -0.85 -10.44
C VAL A 31 -8.04 -0.44 -9.95
N ILE A 32 -8.90 -1.44 -9.74
CA ILE A 32 -10.20 -1.24 -9.13
C ILE A 32 -10.02 -1.36 -7.61
N VAL A 33 -10.20 -0.25 -6.92
CA VAL A 33 -10.10 -0.21 -5.45
C VAL A 33 -11.26 -0.99 -4.86
N THR A 34 -10.96 -1.94 -3.97
CA THR A 34 -11.98 -2.76 -3.32
C THR A 34 -12.52 -2.12 -2.06
N LYS A 35 -11.74 -1.26 -1.42
CA LYS A 35 -12.15 -0.54 -0.22
C LYS A 35 -11.46 0.82 -0.17
N GLN A 36 -12.25 1.86 0.05
CA GLN A 36 -11.73 3.20 0.25
C GLN A 36 -11.95 3.62 1.70
N ILE A 37 -10.88 4.05 2.35
CA ILE A 37 -10.96 4.58 3.72
C ILE A 37 -11.35 6.05 3.64
N PRO A 38 -12.42 6.50 4.32
CA PRO A 38 -12.86 7.88 4.28
C PRO A 38 -11.79 8.85 4.80
N LYS A 39 -11.72 10.05 4.21
CA LYS A 39 -10.79 11.10 4.65
C LYS A 39 -10.92 11.49 6.11
N ILE A 40 -12.11 11.33 6.68
CA ILE A 40 -12.36 11.66 8.09
C ILE A 40 -11.52 10.80 9.03
N ILE A 41 -11.07 9.64 8.57
CA ILE A 41 -10.21 8.77 9.38
C ILE A 41 -8.77 9.24 9.23
N LYS A 42 -8.30 10.02 10.21
CA LYS A 42 -7.02 10.72 10.16
C LYS A 42 -5.79 9.87 10.47
N HIS A 43 -5.98 8.74 11.12
CA HIS A 43 -4.89 7.89 11.59
C HIS A 43 -5.09 6.43 11.17
N TYR A 44 -5.41 6.24 9.89
CA TYR A 44 -5.55 4.90 9.35
C TYR A 44 -4.21 4.17 9.40
N ARG A 45 -4.22 2.97 9.95
CA ARG A 45 -3.06 2.09 9.96
C ARG A 45 -3.30 0.97 8.96
N THR A 46 -2.34 0.80 8.07
CA THR A 46 -2.38 -0.29 7.09
C THR A 46 -2.43 -1.64 7.82
N ALA A 47 -3.42 -2.44 7.48
CA ALA A 47 -3.49 -3.82 7.97
C ALA A 47 -2.48 -4.66 7.21
N ILE A 48 -1.79 -5.56 7.90
CA ILE A 48 -0.85 -6.47 7.24
C ILE A 48 -1.54 -7.70 6.66
N HIS A 49 -2.80 -7.91 7.02
CA HIS A 49 -3.65 -8.97 6.48
C HIS A 49 -5.06 -8.43 6.27
N ALA A 50 -5.65 -8.74 5.10
CA ALA A 50 -6.98 -8.26 4.72
C ALA A 50 -7.62 -9.26 3.75
N GLU A 51 -8.71 -8.85 3.09
CA GLU A 51 -9.36 -9.68 2.09
C GLU A 51 -8.39 -10.11 0.98
N PRO A 52 -8.41 -11.38 0.54
CA PRO A 52 -7.60 -11.83 -0.57
C PRO A 52 -7.80 -10.98 -1.84
N ASN A 53 -6.70 -10.66 -2.50
CA ASN A 53 -6.67 -9.88 -3.74
C ASN A 53 -7.30 -8.48 -3.60
N SER A 54 -7.41 -7.96 -2.38
CA SER A 54 -8.00 -6.65 -2.17
C SER A 54 -7.00 -5.53 -2.45
N VAL A 55 -7.53 -4.36 -2.73
CA VAL A 55 -6.77 -3.11 -2.86
C VAL A 55 -7.48 -2.07 -2.01
N VAL A 56 -6.79 -1.58 -0.98
CA VAL A 56 -7.33 -0.59 -0.06
C VAL A 56 -6.70 0.76 -0.38
N MET A 57 -7.51 1.77 -0.63
CA MET A 57 -7.03 3.13 -0.83
C MET A 57 -7.35 3.95 0.41
N HIS A 58 -6.37 4.70 0.87
CA HIS A 58 -6.55 5.63 1.98
C HIS A 58 -5.77 6.91 1.68
N TYR A 59 -6.14 7.96 2.40
CA TYR A 59 -5.44 9.23 2.26
C TYR A 59 -4.28 9.29 3.24
N GLY A 60 -3.15 9.79 2.78
CA GLY A 60 -2.00 10.04 3.62
C GLY A 60 -2.26 11.16 4.63
N LYS A 61 -1.22 11.74 5.19
CA LYS A 61 -1.35 12.77 6.22
C LYS A 61 -2.33 13.86 5.78
N PRO A 62 -3.28 14.24 6.65
CA PRO A 62 -4.18 15.35 6.35
C PRO A 62 -3.39 16.65 6.21
N GLY A 63 -3.82 17.51 5.30
CA GLY A 63 -3.16 18.79 5.07
C GLY A 63 -3.30 19.28 3.65
N PRO A 64 -2.67 20.41 3.31
CA PRO A 64 -2.84 21.05 2.00
C PRO A 64 -2.24 20.25 0.83
N HIS A 65 -1.45 19.23 1.11
CA HIS A 65 -0.81 18.40 0.08
C HIS A 65 -1.15 16.94 0.27
N GLU A 66 -2.44 16.64 0.39
CA GLU A 66 -2.92 15.28 0.53
C GLU A 66 -2.47 14.41 -0.63
N GLN A 67 -2.36 13.12 -0.35
CA GLN A 67 -2.04 12.12 -1.36
C GLN A 67 -2.87 10.87 -1.12
N MET A 68 -3.05 10.08 -2.18
CA MET A 68 -3.66 8.77 -2.07
C MET A 68 -2.58 7.72 -1.91
N ASP A 69 -2.79 6.81 -0.97
CA ASP A 69 -1.94 5.67 -0.74
C ASP A 69 -2.74 4.40 -0.96
N TYR A 70 -2.08 3.39 -1.54
CA TYR A 70 -2.72 2.12 -1.91
C TYR A 70 -2.01 0.98 -1.23
N ASP A 71 -2.79 0.08 -0.63
CA ASP A 71 -2.29 -1.16 -0.04
C ASP A 71 -2.82 -2.33 -0.87
N PHE A 72 -1.91 -3.16 -1.37
CA PHE A 72 -2.22 -4.28 -2.26
C PHE A 72 -1.97 -5.59 -1.53
N TYR A 73 -2.99 -6.45 -1.48
CA TYR A 73 -2.93 -7.72 -0.76
C TYR A 73 -2.85 -8.89 -1.72
N ASP A 74 -2.11 -9.94 -1.33
CA ASP A 74 -1.93 -11.12 -2.18
C ASP A 74 -3.18 -12.02 -2.19
N GLU A 75 -3.08 -13.14 -2.89
CA GLU A 75 -4.19 -14.08 -3.04
C GLU A 75 -4.62 -14.74 -1.72
N ASN A 76 -3.80 -14.65 -0.69
CA ASN A 76 -4.10 -15.15 0.65
C ASN A 76 -4.32 -14.05 1.68
N GLY A 77 -4.37 -12.80 1.24
CA GLY A 77 -4.72 -11.67 2.09
C GLY A 77 -3.54 -11.00 2.80
N TYR A 78 -2.32 -11.38 2.51
CA TYR A 78 -1.15 -10.74 3.09
C TYR A 78 -0.75 -9.50 2.29
N LEU A 79 -0.32 -8.46 2.99
CA LEU A 79 0.16 -7.24 2.34
C LEU A 79 1.35 -7.55 1.45
N ALA A 80 1.24 -7.25 0.16
CA ALA A 80 2.25 -7.56 -0.84
C ALA A 80 2.99 -6.31 -1.31
N MET A 81 2.30 -5.19 -1.41
CA MET A 81 2.87 -3.97 -1.93
C MET A 81 2.08 -2.77 -1.43
N GLN A 82 2.79 -1.68 -1.17
CA GLN A 82 2.16 -0.39 -0.93
C GLN A 82 2.67 0.60 -1.98
N ILE A 83 1.79 1.42 -2.49
CA ILE A 83 2.17 2.52 -3.38
C ILE A 83 1.68 3.82 -2.76
N HIS A 84 2.61 4.74 -2.55
CA HIS A 84 2.33 6.06 -2.01
C HIS A 84 2.51 7.08 -3.13
N CYS A 85 1.46 7.83 -3.44
CA CYS A 85 1.43 8.74 -4.57
C CYS A 85 1.96 10.14 -4.24
N GLY A 86 2.97 10.21 -3.40
CA GLY A 86 3.61 11.47 -3.02
C GLY A 86 4.73 11.24 -2.02
N ASN A 87 5.37 12.33 -1.61
CA ASN A 87 6.53 12.30 -0.73
C ASN A 87 6.17 12.44 0.77
N HIS A 88 4.90 12.43 1.13
CA HIS A 88 4.42 12.65 2.49
C HIS A 88 4.94 13.95 3.12
N LEU A 89 5.19 14.99 2.31
CA LEU A 89 5.82 16.24 2.72
C LEU A 89 7.27 16.05 3.21
N MET A 90 7.92 14.99 2.73
CA MET A 90 9.32 14.69 3.04
C MET A 90 10.16 14.60 1.75
N PRO A 91 10.36 15.73 1.04
CA PRO A 91 11.02 15.71 -0.27
C PRO A 91 12.47 15.26 -0.24
N LYS A 92 13.14 15.38 0.89
CA LYS A 92 14.52 14.90 1.04
C LYS A 92 14.60 13.39 1.16
N LYS A 93 13.54 12.75 1.67
CA LYS A 93 13.49 11.32 1.89
C LYS A 93 12.91 10.57 0.69
N HIS A 94 11.90 11.14 0.03
CA HIS A 94 11.20 10.51 -1.08
C HIS A 94 11.41 11.36 -2.34
N LYS A 95 12.38 10.97 -3.17
CA LYS A 95 12.84 11.76 -4.33
C LYS A 95 12.45 11.18 -5.68
N PHE A 96 11.72 10.06 -5.70
CA PHE A 96 11.33 9.43 -6.95
C PHE A 96 10.21 10.20 -7.64
N GLY A 97 10.21 10.17 -8.98
CA GLY A 97 9.13 10.70 -9.78
C GLY A 97 8.91 12.19 -9.64
N GLU A 98 7.75 12.66 -10.13
CA GLU A 98 7.38 14.07 -10.10
C GLU A 98 6.95 14.54 -8.70
N PHE A 99 6.33 13.64 -7.92
CA PHE A 99 5.76 13.96 -6.62
C PHE A 99 6.42 13.23 -5.45
N GLY A 100 7.49 12.50 -5.70
CA GLY A 100 8.09 11.62 -4.72
C GLY A 100 7.33 10.30 -4.56
N GLU A 101 6.52 9.93 -5.55
CA GLU A 101 5.76 8.68 -5.54
C GLU A 101 6.70 7.48 -5.52
N HIS A 102 6.36 6.51 -4.71
CA HIS A 102 7.22 5.36 -4.48
C HIS A 102 6.41 4.11 -4.14
N ALA A 103 7.05 2.95 -4.30
CA ALA A 103 6.49 1.66 -3.91
C ALA A 103 7.34 1.01 -2.84
N ALA A 104 6.69 0.28 -1.94
CA ALA A 104 7.34 -0.60 -0.99
C ALA A 104 6.77 -2.00 -1.19
N HIS A 105 7.61 -2.92 -1.63
CA HIS A 105 7.24 -4.32 -1.75
C HIS A 105 7.46 -5.01 -0.41
N TRP A 106 6.54 -5.88 -0.03
CA TRP A 106 6.62 -6.57 1.25
C TRP A 106 7.16 -7.97 1.08
N GLU A 107 8.06 -8.36 1.97
CA GLU A 107 8.64 -9.69 2.05
C GLU A 107 8.13 -10.38 3.32
N TRP A 108 7.78 -11.65 3.20
CA TRP A 108 7.26 -12.43 4.31
C TRP A 108 8.20 -13.58 4.62
N THR A 109 8.60 -13.69 5.88
CA THR A 109 9.49 -14.76 6.36
C THR A 109 8.82 -15.49 7.52
N GLN A 110 9.10 -16.78 7.63
CA GLN A 110 8.57 -17.58 8.72
C GLN A 110 9.64 -17.77 9.81
N LYS A 111 9.24 -17.54 11.04
CA LYS A 111 10.09 -17.75 12.20
C LYS A 111 9.24 -18.32 13.34
N GLU A 112 9.66 -19.47 13.89
CA GLU A 112 8.95 -20.12 15.00
C GLU A 112 7.46 -20.36 14.71
N GLY A 113 7.16 -20.80 13.50
CA GLY A 113 5.79 -21.08 13.09
C GLY A 113 4.93 -19.86 12.78
N LYS A 114 5.49 -18.68 12.82
CA LYS A 114 4.76 -17.43 12.55
C LYS A 114 5.29 -16.74 11.30
N TRP A 115 4.39 -16.12 10.55
CA TRP A 115 4.76 -15.31 9.40
C TRP A 115 4.95 -13.85 9.82
N LYS A 116 6.09 -13.29 9.43
CA LYS A 116 6.42 -11.89 9.71
C LYS A 116 6.68 -11.17 8.40
N GLY A 117 5.97 -10.07 8.17
CA GLY A 117 6.14 -9.21 7.01
C GLY A 117 6.97 -7.99 7.33
N HIS A 118 7.74 -7.54 6.35
CA HIS A 118 8.46 -6.27 6.44
C HIS A 118 8.59 -5.66 5.05
N PRO A 119 8.55 -4.33 4.96
CA PRO A 119 8.73 -3.67 3.68
C PRO A 119 10.19 -3.67 3.27
N LEU A 120 10.42 -3.94 1.99
CA LEU A 120 11.72 -3.73 1.37
C LEU A 120 11.95 -2.23 1.14
N PRO A 121 13.20 -1.80 0.87
CA PRO A 121 13.47 -0.40 0.58
C PRO A 121 12.58 0.14 -0.54
N ASN A 122 12.16 1.40 -0.42
CA ASN A 122 11.31 2.05 -1.40
C ASN A 122 11.95 2.07 -2.78
N THR A 123 11.14 1.86 -3.81
CA THR A 123 11.57 1.89 -5.20
C THR A 123 10.73 2.90 -5.98
N GLU A 124 11.29 3.39 -7.09
CA GLU A 124 10.53 4.19 -8.04
C GLU A 124 9.45 3.31 -8.66
N LEU A 125 8.29 3.90 -8.95
CA LEU A 125 7.21 3.16 -9.59
C LEU A 125 7.62 2.68 -10.97
N THR A 126 7.35 1.42 -11.27
CA THR A 126 7.44 0.90 -12.62
C THR A 126 6.31 1.51 -13.46
N GLU A 127 6.39 1.38 -14.77
CA GLU A 127 5.33 1.86 -15.66
C GLU A 127 3.99 1.16 -15.35
N LYS A 128 4.03 -0.13 -15.07
CA LYS A 128 2.84 -0.88 -14.68
C LYS A 128 2.26 -0.37 -13.36
N GLU A 129 3.11 -0.12 -12.37
CA GLU A 129 2.67 0.40 -11.07
C GLU A 129 2.05 1.78 -11.22
N ARG A 130 2.63 2.66 -12.02
CA ARG A 130 2.04 3.98 -12.31
C ARG A 130 0.66 3.86 -12.93
N ARG A 131 0.47 2.89 -13.81
CA ARG A 131 -0.81 2.65 -14.44
C ARG A 131 -1.84 2.16 -13.44
N LEU A 132 -1.46 1.24 -12.56
CA LEU A 132 -2.35 0.74 -11.51
C LEU A 132 -2.92 1.91 -10.69
N VAL A 133 -2.08 2.84 -10.27
CA VAL A 133 -2.46 3.93 -9.37
C VAL A 133 -2.67 5.26 -10.10
N HIS A 134 -3.04 5.21 -11.37
CA HIS A 134 -3.23 6.41 -12.18
C HIS A 134 -4.12 7.46 -11.51
N GLY A 135 -5.22 7.03 -10.91
CA GLY A 135 -6.13 7.94 -10.21
C GLY A 135 -5.47 8.68 -9.06
N GLY A 136 -4.59 8.02 -8.31
CA GLY A 136 -3.85 8.65 -7.22
C GLY A 136 -2.79 9.63 -7.70
N ILE A 137 -2.14 9.32 -8.81
CA ILE A 137 -1.16 10.23 -9.42
C ILE A 137 -1.88 11.50 -9.93
N GLU A 138 -3.00 11.35 -10.61
CA GLU A 138 -3.80 12.49 -11.08
C GLU A 138 -4.34 13.32 -9.92
N PHE A 139 -4.81 12.67 -8.85
CA PHE A 139 -5.24 13.37 -7.65
C PHE A 139 -4.10 14.22 -7.08
N LYS A 140 -2.90 13.67 -6.96
CA LYS A 140 -1.75 14.40 -6.44
C LYS A 140 -1.41 15.61 -7.33
N ARG A 141 -1.54 15.45 -8.64
CA ARG A 141 -1.29 16.52 -9.59
C ARG A 141 -2.24 17.69 -9.37
N THR A 142 -3.49 17.44 -8.95
CA THR A 142 -4.48 18.50 -8.67
C THR A 142 -4.25 19.20 -7.34
N GLN A 143 -3.41 18.67 -6.46
CA GLN A 143 -3.13 19.25 -5.14
C GLN A 143 -2.06 20.37 -5.17
N ARG A 144 -1.61 20.74 -6.32
CA ARG A 144 -0.63 21.82 -6.48
C ARG A 144 -1.24 23.20 -6.28
#